data_74a1179d05b652df6903dd538944da99
#
_entry.id   74a1179d05b652df6903dd538944da99
#
_cell.length_a   1.000
_cell.length_b   1.000
_cell.length_c   1.000
_cell.angle_alpha   90.00
_cell.angle_beta   90.00
_cell.angle_gamma   90.00
#
_symmetry.space_group_name_H-M   'P 1'
#
loop_
_entity.id
_entity.type
_entity.pdbx_description
1 polymer ?
#
loop_
_entity_poly.entity_id
_entity_poly.type
_entity_poly.pdbx_seq_one_letter_code
_entity_poly.pdbx_strand_id
1 'polypeptide(L)'
;DPTLTKFLTNLTYIALLTFVILAALGMLGIQTTSFIAVLGAAGLAIGLALQGSLANFAAGVLMIIFRPFKVGDLIEGAGVTGVVEEIQIFTTQLVTPDNKAIIIPNAQITGDTITNYTRKGTRRADMVIGIGYEDDIDKARGIISEVLSQDERVLKDPPFQIAVSELADSSVNFVV
;
A
#
# COMPACT_ATOMS: atom_id res chain seq x y z
N ASP A 1 14.27 1.56 -23.21
CA ASP A 1 15.72 1.26 -23.18
C ASP A 1 16.05 0.27 -24.30
N PRO A 2 17.00 0.62 -25.22
CA PRO A 2 17.39 -0.26 -26.32
C PRO A 2 17.88 -1.65 -25.87
N THR A 3 18.47 -1.74 -24.70
CA THR A 3 18.98 -2.98 -24.10
C THR A 3 17.83 -3.93 -23.75
N LEU A 4 16.77 -3.40 -23.13
CA LEU A 4 15.58 -4.18 -22.79
C LEU A 4 14.85 -4.68 -24.03
N THR A 5 14.71 -3.82 -25.04
CA THR A 5 14.10 -4.19 -26.34
C THR A 5 14.87 -5.32 -27.00
N LYS A 6 16.20 -5.21 -27.05
CA LYS A 6 17.08 -6.22 -27.62
C LYS A 6 16.99 -7.57 -26.86
N PHE A 7 16.99 -7.49 -25.52
CA PHE A 7 16.85 -8.68 -24.67
C PHE A 7 15.52 -9.41 -24.92
N LEU A 8 14.40 -8.67 -24.89
CA LEU A 8 13.06 -9.23 -25.12
C LEU A 8 12.91 -9.80 -26.55
N THR A 9 13.45 -9.11 -27.54
CA THR A 9 13.43 -9.60 -28.92
C THR A 9 14.20 -10.91 -29.06
N ASN A 10 15.40 -10.98 -28.50
CA ASN A 10 16.20 -12.20 -28.54
C ASN A 10 15.55 -13.36 -27.80
N LEU A 11 15.00 -13.08 -26.63
CA LEU A 11 14.30 -14.11 -25.83
C LEU A 11 13.09 -14.66 -26.59
N THR A 12 12.26 -13.78 -27.16
CA THR A 12 11.10 -14.16 -27.97
C THR A 12 11.52 -14.93 -29.21
N TYR A 13 12.57 -14.50 -29.90
CA TYR A 13 13.10 -15.19 -31.07
C TYR A 13 13.55 -16.61 -30.74
N ILE A 14 14.34 -16.79 -29.68
CA ILE A 14 14.82 -18.10 -29.25
C ILE A 14 13.64 -19.01 -28.85
N ALA A 15 12.66 -18.49 -28.12
CA ALA A 15 11.48 -19.26 -27.73
C ALA A 15 10.66 -19.73 -28.95
N LEU A 16 10.39 -18.82 -29.91
CA LEU A 16 9.68 -19.16 -31.14
C LEU A 16 10.47 -20.12 -32.00
N LEU A 17 11.78 -19.93 -32.15
CA LEU A 17 12.65 -20.83 -32.92
C LEU A 17 12.64 -22.23 -32.31
N THR A 18 12.75 -22.37 -31.00
CA THR A 18 12.68 -23.63 -30.27
C THR A 18 11.35 -24.33 -30.53
N PHE A 19 10.25 -23.59 -30.46
CA PHE A 19 8.92 -24.10 -30.76
C PHE A 19 8.80 -24.64 -32.19
N VAL A 20 9.27 -23.88 -33.20
CA VAL A 20 9.25 -24.26 -34.62
C VAL A 20 10.11 -25.54 -34.85
N ILE A 21 11.31 -25.59 -34.25
CA ILE A 21 12.19 -26.77 -34.37
C ILE A 21 11.51 -28.02 -33.81
N LEU A 22 10.92 -27.92 -32.60
CA LEU A 22 10.22 -29.06 -32.00
C LEU A 22 9.02 -29.51 -32.81
N ALA A 23 8.26 -28.57 -33.37
CA ALA A 23 7.15 -28.89 -34.26
C ALA A 23 7.61 -29.60 -35.55
N ALA A 24 8.68 -29.11 -36.18
CA ALA A 24 9.26 -29.69 -37.36
C ALA A 24 9.79 -31.13 -37.10
N LEU A 25 10.48 -31.33 -35.98
CA LEU A 25 10.96 -32.67 -35.55
C LEU A 25 9.78 -33.64 -35.32
N GLY A 26 8.70 -33.16 -34.68
CA GLY A 26 7.49 -33.95 -34.48
C GLY A 26 6.84 -34.37 -35.81
N MET A 27 6.80 -33.50 -36.81
CA MET A 27 6.29 -33.81 -38.15
C MET A 27 7.15 -34.84 -38.91
N LEU A 28 8.45 -34.89 -38.61
CA LEU A 28 9.37 -35.88 -39.15
C LEU A 28 9.30 -37.23 -38.42
N GLY A 29 8.39 -37.37 -37.44
CA GLY A 29 8.24 -38.60 -36.65
C GLY A 29 9.30 -38.80 -35.56
N ILE A 30 10.09 -37.75 -35.26
CA ILE A 30 11.09 -37.80 -34.18
C ILE A 30 10.38 -37.59 -32.83
N GLN A 31 10.68 -38.43 -31.85
CA GLN A 31 10.06 -38.35 -30.53
C GLN A 31 10.59 -37.15 -29.75
N THR A 32 9.77 -36.11 -29.63
CA THR A 32 10.14 -34.81 -28.97
C THR A 32 9.79 -34.75 -27.49
N THR A 33 9.15 -35.80 -26.94
CA THR A 33 8.66 -35.84 -25.54
C THR A 33 9.73 -35.51 -24.50
N SER A 34 10.94 -36.03 -24.65
CA SER A 34 12.04 -35.80 -23.72
C SER A 34 12.52 -34.32 -23.76
N PHE A 35 12.55 -33.72 -24.95
CA PHE A 35 12.91 -32.30 -25.09
C PHE A 35 11.86 -31.41 -24.46
N ILE A 36 10.57 -31.72 -24.65
CA ILE A 36 9.46 -30.97 -24.02
C ILE A 36 9.53 -31.11 -22.49
N ALA A 37 9.83 -32.28 -21.98
CA ALA A 37 9.98 -32.51 -20.54
C ALA A 37 11.12 -31.67 -19.93
N VAL A 38 12.29 -31.63 -20.60
CA VAL A 38 13.44 -30.83 -20.16
C VAL A 38 13.11 -29.31 -20.20
N LEU A 39 12.47 -28.85 -21.28
CA LEU A 39 12.05 -27.46 -21.41
C LEU A 39 11.00 -27.08 -20.38
N GLY A 40 10.06 -27.99 -20.09
CA GLY A 40 9.07 -27.80 -19.02
C GLY A 40 9.72 -27.66 -17.64
N ALA A 41 10.70 -28.52 -17.33
CA ALA A 41 11.47 -28.45 -16.09
C ALA A 41 12.27 -27.12 -15.98
N ALA A 42 12.93 -26.73 -17.09
CA ALA A 42 13.64 -25.45 -17.14
C ALA A 42 12.70 -24.24 -16.98
N GLY A 43 11.53 -24.28 -17.65
CA GLY A 43 10.49 -23.25 -17.50
C GLY A 43 9.96 -23.12 -16.08
N LEU A 44 9.73 -24.27 -15.41
CA LEU A 44 9.34 -24.30 -14.01
C LEU A 44 10.42 -23.68 -13.11
N ALA A 45 11.70 -24.04 -13.32
CA ALA A 45 12.81 -23.50 -12.56
C ALA A 45 12.91 -21.96 -12.71
N ILE A 46 12.75 -21.45 -13.94
CA ILE A 46 12.75 -20.00 -14.23
C ILE A 46 11.52 -19.35 -13.55
N GLY A 47 10.34 -19.96 -13.65
CA GLY A 47 9.12 -19.45 -12.99
C GLY A 47 9.27 -19.34 -11.48
N LEU A 48 9.86 -20.34 -10.84
CA LEU A 48 10.16 -20.31 -9.40
C LEU A 48 11.20 -19.23 -9.05
N ALA A 49 12.23 -19.07 -9.88
CA ALA A 49 13.24 -18.01 -9.67
C ALA A 49 12.65 -16.60 -9.80
N LEU A 50 11.64 -16.41 -10.65
CA LEU A 50 10.97 -15.12 -10.88
C LEU A 50 9.72 -14.91 -10.04
N GLN A 51 9.35 -15.85 -9.18
CA GLN A 51 8.10 -15.85 -8.41
C GLN A 51 7.88 -14.53 -7.64
N GLY A 52 8.91 -14.00 -6.98
CA GLY A 52 8.81 -12.75 -6.23
C GLY A 52 8.54 -11.54 -7.13
N SER A 53 9.19 -11.47 -8.29
CA SER A 53 8.94 -10.39 -9.26
C SER A 53 7.54 -10.48 -9.86
N LEU A 54 7.07 -11.69 -10.18
CA LEU A 54 5.72 -11.92 -10.67
C LEU A 54 4.66 -11.55 -9.63
N ALA A 55 4.90 -11.87 -8.36
CA ALA A 55 4.01 -11.48 -7.26
C ALA A 55 3.88 -9.95 -7.14
N ASN A 56 5.01 -9.23 -7.21
CA ASN A 56 5.00 -7.76 -7.19
C ASN A 56 4.30 -7.16 -8.39
N PHE A 57 4.53 -7.70 -9.57
CA PHE A 57 3.83 -7.31 -10.80
C PHE A 57 2.32 -7.50 -10.67
N ALA A 58 1.87 -8.69 -10.27
CA ALA A 58 0.45 -8.99 -10.08
C ALA A 58 -0.19 -8.06 -9.05
N ALA A 59 0.48 -7.83 -7.92
CA ALA A 59 0.04 -6.88 -6.89
C ALA A 59 -0.10 -5.46 -7.45
N GLY A 60 0.88 -4.99 -8.23
CA GLY A 60 0.81 -3.67 -8.88
C GLY A 60 -0.39 -3.53 -9.82
N VAL A 61 -0.63 -4.54 -10.67
CA VAL A 61 -1.80 -4.58 -11.56
C VAL A 61 -3.11 -4.55 -10.77
N LEU A 62 -3.21 -5.36 -9.70
CA LEU A 62 -4.40 -5.38 -8.85
C LEU A 62 -4.64 -4.02 -8.15
N MET A 63 -3.59 -3.36 -7.68
CA MET A 63 -3.71 -2.02 -7.09
C MET A 63 -4.20 -0.98 -8.09
N ILE A 64 -3.77 -1.05 -9.35
CA ILE A 64 -4.22 -0.14 -10.42
C ILE A 64 -5.69 -0.39 -10.76
N ILE A 65 -6.15 -1.65 -10.75
CA ILE A 65 -7.53 -2.02 -11.08
C ILE A 65 -8.47 -1.70 -9.93
N PHE A 66 -8.20 -2.22 -8.72
CA PHE A 66 -9.11 -2.12 -7.58
C PHE A 66 -8.94 -0.82 -6.76
N ARG A 67 -7.81 -0.17 -6.88
CA ARG A 67 -7.50 1.13 -6.25
C ARG A 67 -7.83 1.17 -4.75
N PRO A 68 -7.23 0.31 -3.93
CA PRO A 68 -7.43 0.37 -2.49
C PRO A 68 -6.99 1.73 -1.92
N PHE A 69 -6.02 2.37 -2.55
CA PHE A 69 -5.55 3.73 -2.32
C PHE A 69 -5.13 4.38 -3.64
N LYS A 70 -4.90 5.70 -3.62
CA LYS A 70 -4.47 6.51 -4.76
C LYS A 70 -3.24 7.31 -4.39
N VAL A 71 -2.55 7.86 -5.40
CA VAL A 71 -1.52 8.87 -5.21
C VAL A 71 -2.12 10.07 -4.46
N GLY A 72 -1.44 10.53 -3.42
CA GLY A 72 -1.89 11.57 -2.49
C GLY A 72 -2.61 11.05 -1.24
N ASP A 73 -2.98 9.78 -1.16
CA ASP A 73 -3.57 9.20 0.05
C ASP A 73 -2.51 8.99 1.14
N LEU A 74 -2.86 9.30 2.38
CA LEU A 74 -2.10 8.87 3.55
C LEU A 74 -2.51 7.46 3.90
N ILE A 75 -1.57 6.54 3.82
CA ILE A 75 -1.80 5.12 4.12
C ILE A 75 -0.82 4.60 5.16
N GLU A 76 -1.21 3.54 5.82
CA GLU A 76 -0.34 2.64 6.57
C GLU A 76 -0.43 1.26 5.92
N GLY A 77 0.72 0.71 5.56
CA GLY A 77 0.84 -0.61 4.95
C GLY A 77 2.28 -1.10 5.05
N ALA A 78 2.45 -2.41 5.14
CA ALA A 78 3.77 -3.05 5.32
C ALA A 78 4.56 -2.48 6.52
N GLY A 79 3.86 -2.06 7.59
CA GLY A 79 4.47 -1.49 8.79
C GLY A 79 4.96 -0.05 8.65
N VAL A 80 4.62 0.64 7.56
CA VAL A 80 5.05 2.02 7.28
C VAL A 80 3.85 2.92 7.04
N THR A 81 3.90 4.14 7.61
CA THR A 81 2.90 5.19 7.36
C THR A 81 3.50 6.30 6.50
N GLY A 82 2.81 6.67 5.43
CA GLY A 82 3.25 7.75 4.54
C GLY A 82 2.21 8.13 3.50
N VAL A 83 2.44 9.23 2.82
CA VAL A 83 1.63 9.67 1.68
C VAL A 83 2.12 8.95 0.43
N VAL A 84 1.19 8.38 -0.33
CA VAL A 84 1.50 7.71 -1.60
C VAL A 84 1.96 8.74 -2.61
N GLU A 85 3.21 8.66 -3.04
CA GLU A 85 3.80 9.53 -4.05
C GLU A 85 3.66 8.93 -5.45
N GLU A 86 3.95 7.64 -5.58
CA GLU A 86 3.89 6.94 -6.87
C GLU A 86 3.55 5.46 -6.70
N ILE A 87 2.77 4.92 -7.64
CA ILE A 87 2.49 3.49 -7.76
C ILE A 87 3.08 3.00 -9.08
N GLN A 88 4.17 2.26 -8.99
CA GLN A 88 4.87 1.66 -10.12
C GLN A 88 4.47 0.18 -10.29
N ILE A 89 4.95 -0.44 -11.38
CA ILE A 89 4.60 -1.82 -11.72
C ILE A 89 5.02 -2.83 -10.62
N PHE A 90 6.18 -2.64 -9.99
CA PHE A 90 6.74 -3.57 -9.01
C PHE A 90 6.78 -3.00 -7.59
N THR A 91 6.77 -1.68 -7.46
CA THR A 91 6.95 -0.97 -6.20
C THR A 91 5.98 0.18 -6.06
N THR A 92 5.69 0.55 -4.82
CA THR A 92 4.97 1.78 -4.47
C THR A 92 5.90 2.64 -3.62
N GLN A 93 5.95 3.93 -3.90
CA GLN A 93 6.73 4.91 -3.16
C GLN A 93 5.83 5.70 -2.23
N LEU A 94 6.21 5.75 -0.94
CA LEU A 94 5.58 6.57 0.08
C LEU A 94 6.54 7.66 0.53
N VAL A 95 5.99 8.80 0.93
CA VAL A 95 6.74 9.88 1.58
C VAL A 95 6.23 10.03 3.02
N THR A 96 7.14 9.95 3.97
CA THR A 96 6.83 10.14 5.38
C THR A 96 6.70 11.63 5.74
N PRO A 97 6.07 12.00 6.88
CA PRO A 97 5.96 13.39 7.32
C PRO A 97 7.31 14.11 7.50
N ASP A 98 8.38 13.36 7.77
CA ASP A 98 9.76 13.87 7.85
C ASP A 98 10.50 13.84 6.50
N ASN A 99 9.75 13.74 5.40
CA ASN A 99 10.21 13.84 4.01
C ASN A 99 11.20 12.75 3.57
N LYS A 100 11.02 11.52 4.07
CA LYS A 100 11.77 10.35 3.61
C LYS A 100 10.97 9.62 2.55
N ALA A 101 11.61 9.28 1.43
CA ALA A 101 11.03 8.39 0.41
C ALA A 101 11.23 6.93 0.85
N ILE A 102 10.15 6.17 0.91
CA ILE A 102 10.16 4.74 1.23
C ILE A 102 9.62 3.99 0.03
N ILE A 103 10.44 3.10 -0.53
CA ILE A 103 10.08 2.26 -1.67
C ILE A 103 9.74 0.87 -1.16
N ILE A 104 8.51 0.45 -1.39
CA ILE A 104 7.97 -0.82 -0.88
C ILE A 104 7.58 -1.71 -2.06
N PRO A 105 8.01 -2.98 -2.08
CA PRO A 105 7.52 -3.95 -3.06
C PRO A 105 6.00 -4.10 -3.00
N ASN A 106 5.32 -4.09 -4.14
CA ASN A 106 3.86 -4.10 -4.20
C ASN A 106 3.22 -5.29 -3.50
N ALA A 107 3.83 -6.48 -3.62
CA ALA A 107 3.36 -7.69 -2.96
C ALA A 107 3.41 -7.58 -1.42
N GLN A 108 4.34 -6.80 -0.88
CA GLN A 108 4.43 -6.59 0.57
C GLN A 108 3.29 -5.70 1.07
N ILE A 109 2.93 -4.65 0.34
CA ILE A 109 1.79 -3.79 0.70
C ILE A 109 0.48 -4.56 0.62
N THR A 110 0.26 -5.31 -0.48
CA THR A 110 -1.00 -6.04 -0.70
C THR A 110 -1.12 -7.32 0.12
N GLY A 111 -0.02 -7.82 0.64
CA GLY A 111 0.03 -9.02 1.49
C GLY A 111 -0.37 -8.78 2.95
N ASP A 112 -0.55 -7.53 3.35
CA ASP A 112 -0.88 -7.15 4.71
C ASP A 112 -2.09 -6.21 4.74
N THR A 113 -2.54 -5.84 5.94
CA THR A 113 -3.61 -4.87 6.14
C THR A 113 -3.19 -3.49 5.63
N ILE A 114 -4.05 -2.86 4.83
CA ILE A 114 -3.87 -1.49 4.36
C ILE A 114 -4.86 -0.60 5.11
N THR A 115 -4.36 0.35 5.90
CA THR A 115 -5.18 1.41 6.50
C THR A 115 -5.06 2.67 5.67
N ASN A 116 -6.18 3.12 5.07
CA ASN A 116 -6.21 4.37 4.32
C ASN A 116 -6.90 5.46 5.14
N TYR A 117 -6.14 6.47 5.57
CA TYR A 117 -6.60 7.54 6.45
C TYR A 117 -7.36 8.66 5.73
N THR A 118 -7.22 8.77 4.40
CA THR A 118 -7.79 9.87 3.61
C THR A 118 -9.03 9.47 2.80
N ARG A 119 -9.19 8.19 2.48
CA ARG A 119 -10.23 7.69 1.57
C ARG A 119 -11.66 8.05 2.01
N LYS A 120 -11.94 8.09 3.31
CA LYS A 120 -13.26 8.42 3.87
C LYS A 120 -13.55 9.92 3.90
N GLY A 121 -12.52 10.75 3.71
CA GLY A 121 -12.62 12.21 3.77
C GLY A 121 -12.77 12.79 5.18
N THR A 122 -13.28 12.00 6.12
CA THR A 122 -13.47 12.38 7.52
C THR A 122 -12.89 11.32 8.44
N ARG A 123 -12.40 11.73 9.59
CA ARG A 123 -11.91 10.81 10.62
C ARG A 123 -12.12 11.42 12.02
N ARG A 124 -12.16 10.57 13.04
CA ARG A 124 -12.16 11.01 14.42
C ARG A 124 -10.75 11.47 14.82
N ALA A 125 -10.66 12.61 15.44
CA ALA A 125 -9.46 13.10 16.12
C ALA A 125 -9.69 13.00 17.61
N ASP A 126 -8.88 12.20 18.29
CA ASP A 126 -8.94 12.04 19.75
C ASP A 126 -7.86 12.92 20.37
N MET A 127 -8.26 13.80 21.28
CA MET A 127 -7.37 14.72 21.98
C MET A 127 -7.57 14.57 23.48
N VAL A 128 -6.48 14.74 24.23
CA VAL A 128 -6.53 14.84 25.70
C VAL A 128 -6.10 16.25 26.08
N ILE A 129 -6.94 16.95 26.83
CA ILE A 129 -6.69 18.29 27.32
C ILE A 129 -6.69 18.26 28.83
N GLY A 130 -5.56 18.57 29.45
CA GLY A 130 -5.42 18.63 30.91
C GLY A 130 -5.65 20.05 31.44
N ILE A 131 -6.40 20.19 32.52
CA ILE A 131 -6.53 21.42 33.29
C ILE A 131 -6.02 21.20 34.72
N GLY A 132 -5.68 22.26 35.43
CA GLY A 132 -5.31 22.19 36.86
C GLY A 132 -6.49 21.87 37.76
N TYR A 133 -6.22 21.36 38.97
CA TYR A 133 -7.26 21.06 39.95
C TYR A 133 -7.93 22.35 40.53
N GLU A 134 -7.26 23.49 40.38
CA GLU A 134 -7.77 24.80 40.75
C GLU A 134 -8.69 25.44 39.69
N ASP A 135 -8.72 24.83 38.47
CA ASP A 135 -9.50 25.36 37.34
C ASP A 135 -10.97 24.91 37.40
N ASP A 136 -11.85 25.75 36.87
CA ASP A 136 -13.27 25.44 36.75
C ASP A 136 -13.53 24.50 35.55
N ILE A 137 -14.02 23.29 35.85
CA ILE A 137 -14.31 22.23 34.91
C ILE A 137 -15.37 22.67 33.88
N ASP A 138 -16.42 23.37 34.31
CA ASP A 138 -17.52 23.80 33.45
C ASP A 138 -17.09 24.93 32.52
N LYS A 139 -16.28 25.85 33.03
CA LYS A 139 -15.67 26.93 32.23
C LYS A 139 -14.73 26.34 31.18
N ALA A 140 -13.86 25.39 31.54
CA ALA A 140 -12.96 24.72 30.60
C ALA A 140 -13.73 23.97 29.50
N ARG A 141 -14.77 23.20 29.87
CA ARG A 141 -15.66 22.53 28.92
C ARG A 141 -16.33 23.52 27.96
N GLY A 142 -16.79 24.70 28.49
CA GLY A 142 -17.40 25.75 27.67
C GLY A 142 -16.43 26.29 26.63
N ILE A 143 -15.18 26.58 27.02
CA ILE A 143 -14.13 27.09 26.12
C ILE A 143 -13.81 26.05 25.05
N ILE A 144 -13.62 24.78 25.43
CA ILE A 144 -13.34 23.71 24.46
C ILE A 144 -14.48 23.59 23.46
N SER A 145 -15.74 23.62 23.94
CA SER A 145 -16.92 23.54 23.09
C SER A 145 -17.02 24.71 22.12
N GLU A 146 -16.72 25.93 22.60
CA GLU A 146 -16.71 27.12 21.76
C GLU A 146 -15.67 27.03 20.64
N VAL A 147 -14.43 26.69 20.97
CA VAL A 147 -13.33 26.54 20.00
C VAL A 147 -13.68 25.50 18.92
N LEU A 148 -14.19 24.33 19.33
CA LEU A 148 -14.57 23.28 18.39
C LEU A 148 -15.76 23.69 17.49
N SER A 149 -16.71 24.46 18.04
CA SER A 149 -17.87 24.93 17.30
C SER A 149 -17.53 25.97 16.24
N GLN A 150 -16.47 26.74 16.46
CA GLN A 150 -16.00 27.80 15.56
C GLN A 150 -15.09 27.24 14.44
N ASP A 151 -14.49 26.08 14.60
CA ASP A 151 -13.62 25.48 13.59
C ASP A 151 -14.46 24.79 12.50
N GLU A 152 -14.36 25.28 11.25
CA GLU A 152 -15.09 24.75 10.09
C GLU A 152 -14.70 23.32 9.73
N ARG A 153 -13.54 22.83 10.18
CA ARG A 153 -13.06 21.46 9.95
C ARG A 153 -13.73 20.45 10.87
N VAL A 154 -14.35 20.91 11.96
CA VAL A 154 -15.06 20.06 12.92
C VAL A 154 -16.48 19.83 12.44
N LEU A 155 -16.83 18.55 12.25
CA LEU A 155 -18.20 18.17 11.87
C LEU A 155 -19.17 18.44 13.02
N LYS A 156 -20.36 18.94 12.67
CA LYS A 156 -21.45 19.14 13.64
C LYS A 156 -22.34 17.91 13.77
N ASP A 157 -22.30 17.03 12.77
CA ASP A 157 -23.00 15.76 12.74
C ASP A 157 -22.04 14.67 12.22
N PRO A 158 -21.70 13.64 13.01
CA PRO A 158 -22.04 13.48 14.43
C PRO A 158 -21.39 14.55 15.33
N PRO A 159 -22.03 14.89 16.47
CA PRO A 159 -21.49 15.90 17.38
C PRO A 159 -20.20 15.44 18.05
N PHE A 160 -19.31 16.38 18.35
CA PHE A 160 -18.12 16.09 19.13
C PHE A 160 -18.48 15.78 20.60
N GLN A 161 -17.66 15.00 21.26
CA GLN A 161 -17.83 14.63 22.68
C GLN A 161 -16.73 15.30 23.50
N ILE A 162 -17.12 15.87 24.66
CA ILE A 162 -16.20 16.40 25.67
C ILE A 162 -16.57 15.77 27.00
N ALA A 163 -15.66 15.00 27.58
CA ALA A 163 -15.88 14.34 28.86
C ALA A 163 -14.59 14.36 29.70
N VAL A 164 -14.73 14.40 31.02
CA VAL A 164 -13.62 14.13 31.92
C VAL A 164 -13.29 12.66 31.84
N SER A 165 -12.06 12.32 31.51
CA SER A 165 -11.58 10.96 31.34
C SER A 165 -10.75 10.47 32.53
N GLU A 166 -10.05 11.34 33.21
CA GLU A 166 -9.10 10.97 34.25
C GLU A 166 -8.87 12.11 35.24
N LEU A 167 -8.74 11.76 36.50
CA LEU A 167 -8.19 12.60 37.55
C LEU A 167 -6.74 12.17 37.76
N ALA A 168 -5.82 12.78 37.03
CA ALA A 168 -4.40 12.45 37.05
C ALA A 168 -3.68 13.11 38.24
N ASP A 169 -2.40 12.78 38.46
CA ASP A 169 -1.63 13.24 39.62
C ASP A 169 -1.58 14.77 39.77
N SER A 170 -1.60 15.52 38.67
CA SER A 170 -1.49 16.99 38.66
C SER A 170 -2.47 17.69 37.70
N SER A 171 -3.42 16.95 37.11
CA SER A 171 -4.38 17.49 36.16
C SER A 171 -5.69 16.74 36.15
N VAL A 172 -6.76 17.43 35.75
CA VAL A 172 -8.05 16.83 35.34
C VAL A 172 -8.04 16.76 33.81
N ASN A 173 -8.07 15.54 33.27
CA ASN A 173 -7.95 15.33 31.84
C ASN A 173 -9.33 15.21 31.19
N PHE A 174 -9.55 16.01 30.16
CA PHE A 174 -10.67 15.86 29.24
C PHE A 174 -10.27 15.01 28.05
N VAL A 175 -11.13 14.08 27.67
CA VAL A 175 -11.10 13.48 26.33
C VAL A 175 -12.06 14.23 25.42
N VAL A 176 -11.56 14.55 24.25
CA VAL A 176 -12.28 15.31 23.24
C VAL A 176 -12.22 14.57 21.90
#